data_016923823b419f8a81bec62fbfc8c5ba
#
_entry.id   016923823b419f8a81bec62fbfc8c5ba
#
_cell.length_a   1.000
_cell.length_b   1.000
_cell.length_c   1.000
_cell.angle_alpha   90.00
_cell.angle_beta   90.00
_cell.angle_gamma   90.00
#
_symmetry.space_group_name_H-M   'P 1'
#
loop_
_entity.id
_entity.type
_entity.pdbx_description
1 polymer ?
#
loop_
_entity_poly.entity_id
_entity_poly.type
_entity_poly.pdbx_seq_one_letter_code
_entity_poly.pdbx_strand_id
1 'polypeptide(L)'
;TVTGRNDWPSMLAGPHSIKSSFFYPSVGGSWIISESVKMPKAINYLKVRGSFASVGIPFLRNIANPKYEWDNTTKQWKSQTIYPIYDLKPETTNSWEVGLQARFCKHFNLDATLYWTKTFNQTFNPDISVSSGYSALYIQTGNVSNNGLELALGYSNNWGGFGWSSNYTLSSNHNRIN
;
A
#
# COMPACT_ATOMS: atom_id res chain seq x y z
N THR A 1 10.80 -12.32 9.82
CA THR A 1 11.41 -11.85 8.56
C THR A 1 11.66 -10.36 8.67
N VAL A 2 12.86 -9.92 8.25
CA VAL A 2 13.20 -8.50 8.11
C VAL A 2 13.78 -8.32 6.72
N THR A 3 13.30 -7.33 5.99
CA THR A 3 13.83 -7.01 4.66
C THR A 3 14.06 -5.51 4.53
N GLY A 4 14.98 -5.14 3.65
CA GLY A 4 15.25 -3.76 3.29
C GLY A 4 15.66 -3.70 1.84
N ARG A 5 15.16 -2.69 1.13
CA ARG A 5 15.49 -2.42 -0.26
C ARG A 5 15.75 -0.93 -0.44
N ASN A 6 16.73 -0.58 -1.24
CA ASN A 6 16.95 0.80 -1.65
C ASN A 6 16.92 0.89 -3.16
N ASP A 7 16.12 1.80 -3.70
CA ASP A 7 15.95 2.00 -5.14
C ASP A 7 16.45 3.39 -5.55
N TRP A 8 17.08 3.45 -6.73
CA TRP A 8 17.53 4.66 -7.42
C TRP A 8 16.84 4.79 -8.78
N PRO A 9 15.54 5.10 -8.81
CA PRO A 9 14.83 5.21 -10.08
C PRO A 9 15.29 6.43 -10.88
N SER A 10 15.46 6.25 -12.18
CA SER A 10 15.88 7.33 -13.09
C SER A 10 14.92 8.51 -13.13
N MET A 11 13.69 8.32 -12.69
CA MET A 11 12.67 9.39 -12.58
C MET A 11 13.03 10.43 -11.52
N LEU A 12 13.82 10.05 -10.51
CA LEU A 12 14.33 10.93 -9.47
C LEU A 12 15.69 11.54 -9.80
N ALA A 13 16.26 11.22 -10.96
CA ALA A 13 17.50 11.84 -11.41
C ALA A 13 17.23 13.23 -11.95
N GLY A 14 17.98 14.21 -11.48
CA GLY A 14 17.92 15.58 -11.98
C GLY A 14 17.95 16.64 -10.87
N PRO A 15 18.21 17.92 -11.25
CA PRO A 15 18.45 18.99 -10.29
C PRO A 15 17.22 19.39 -9.47
N HIS A 16 16.01 19.04 -9.92
CA HIS A 16 14.75 19.39 -9.27
C HIS A 16 14.18 18.25 -8.41
N SER A 17 14.92 17.18 -8.24
CA SER A 17 14.54 16.08 -7.35
C SER A 17 15.22 16.22 -6.00
N ILE A 18 14.45 16.26 -4.90
CA ILE A 18 15.01 16.39 -3.54
C ILE A 18 15.79 15.14 -3.15
N LYS A 19 15.34 13.97 -3.60
CA LYS A 19 15.96 12.68 -3.28
C LYS A 19 16.17 11.87 -4.55
N SER A 20 17.36 11.33 -4.72
CA SER A 20 17.71 10.43 -5.82
C SER A 20 17.39 8.96 -5.51
N SER A 21 17.10 8.62 -4.28
CA SER A 21 16.80 7.26 -3.83
C SER A 21 15.82 7.22 -2.68
N PHE A 22 15.22 6.07 -2.46
CA PHE A 22 14.39 5.83 -1.29
C PHE A 22 14.56 4.39 -0.79
N PHE A 23 14.49 4.25 0.52
CA PHE A 23 14.67 3.00 1.24
C PHE A 23 13.33 2.46 1.74
N TYR A 24 13.11 1.16 1.54
CA TYR A 24 11.91 0.44 1.98
C TYR A 24 12.26 -0.61 3.02
N PRO A 25 11.98 -0.38 4.29
CA PRO A 25 12.05 -1.42 5.28
C PRO A 25 10.75 -2.22 5.32
N SER A 26 10.86 -3.51 5.60
CA SER A 26 9.73 -4.30 6.08
C SER A 26 10.14 -5.24 7.20
N VAL A 27 9.24 -5.46 8.13
CA VAL A 27 9.39 -6.41 9.22
C VAL A 27 8.09 -7.16 9.42
N GLY A 28 8.18 -8.47 9.58
CA GLY A 28 7.01 -9.29 9.86
C GLY A 28 7.36 -10.48 10.74
N GLY A 29 6.46 -10.82 11.61
CA GLY A 29 6.58 -11.96 12.50
C GLY A 29 5.26 -12.69 12.71
N SER A 30 5.35 -13.95 13.07
CA SER A 30 4.20 -14.72 13.50
C SER A 30 4.59 -15.64 14.65
N TRP A 31 3.66 -15.82 15.56
CA TRP A 31 3.82 -16.68 16.72
C TRP A 31 2.66 -17.65 16.85
N ILE A 32 2.98 -18.94 16.90
CA ILE A 32 1.99 -20.00 17.13
C ILE A 32 1.90 -20.20 18.64
N ILE A 33 0.93 -19.52 19.23
CA ILE A 33 0.75 -19.50 20.69
C ILE A 33 0.38 -20.89 21.21
N SER A 34 -0.43 -21.63 20.43
CA SER A 34 -0.87 -22.98 20.82
C SER A 34 0.24 -24.01 20.94
N GLU A 35 1.42 -23.76 20.35
CA GLU A 35 2.60 -24.61 20.53
C GLU A 35 3.46 -24.19 21.71
N SER A 36 3.38 -22.92 22.13
CA SER A 36 4.21 -22.36 23.19
C SER A 36 3.54 -22.40 24.57
N VAL A 37 2.22 -22.36 24.61
CA VAL A 37 1.42 -22.24 25.83
C VAL A 37 0.34 -23.34 25.85
N LYS A 38 0.15 -23.97 27.01
CA LYS A 38 -0.96 -24.93 27.18
C LYS A 38 -2.29 -24.22 27.05
N MET A 39 -3.04 -24.60 26.04
CA MET A 39 -4.36 -24.06 25.74
C MET A 39 -5.49 -24.94 26.30
N PRO A 40 -6.68 -24.36 26.59
CA PRO A 40 -7.89 -25.13 26.85
C PRO A 40 -8.17 -26.10 25.69
N LYS A 41 -8.74 -27.25 25.98
CA LYS A 41 -9.07 -28.32 25.00
C LYS A 41 -9.94 -27.81 23.82
N ALA A 42 -10.67 -26.72 24.03
CA ALA A 42 -11.49 -26.07 23.00
C ALA A 42 -10.68 -25.37 21.91
N ILE A 43 -9.44 -24.91 22.20
CA ILE A 43 -8.59 -24.19 21.25
C ILE A 43 -7.57 -25.20 20.71
N ASN A 44 -7.74 -25.57 19.43
CA ASN A 44 -6.87 -26.52 18.75
C ASN A 44 -5.66 -25.87 18.10
N TYR A 45 -5.77 -24.60 17.76
CA TYR A 45 -4.72 -23.82 17.12
C TYR A 45 -4.95 -22.33 17.35
N LEU A 46 -3.88 -21.62 17.67
CA LEU A 46 -3.90 -20.15 17.81
C LEU A 46 -2.57 -19.58 17.32
N LYS A 47 -2.66 -18.71 16.32
CA LYS A 47 -1.52 -18.00 15.73
C LYS A 47 -1.83 -16.52 15.64
N VAL A 48 -0.87 -15.71 16.04
CA VAL A 48 -0.87 -14.25 15.85
C VAL A 48 0.20 -13.90 14.82
N ARG A 49 -0.09 -12.96 13.94
CA ARG A 49 0.86 -12.39 12.99
C ARG A 49 0.84 -10.87 13.07
N GLY A 50 1.98 -10.26 12.79
CA GLY A 50 2.08 -8.81 12.67
C GLY A 50 3.12 -8.46 11.62
N SER A 51 2.87 -7.42 10.85
CA SER A 51 3.79 -6.91 9.88
C SER A 51 3.74 -5.40 9.76
N PHE A 52 4.87 -4.85 9.38
CA PHE A 52 5.04 -3.48 8.94
C PHE A 52 5.79 -3.48 7.63
N ALA A 53 5.34 -2.68 6.68
CA ALA A 53 6.04 -2.45 5.43
C ALA A 53 5.94 -0.98 5.02
N SER A 54 7.05 -0.44 4.54
CA SER A 54 7.09 0.87 3.89
C SER A 54 7.39 0.66 2.42
N VAL A 55 6.65 1.33 1.53
CA VAL A 55 6.85 1.26 0.08
C VAL A 55 6.86 2.67 -0.47
N GLY A 56 7.86 2.99 -1.29
CA GLY A 56 7.92 4.25 -2.03
C GLY A 56 7.55 4.04 -3.49
N ILE A 57 6.83 4.98 -4.05
CA ILE A 57 6.47 5.02 -5.46
C ILE A 57 7.06 6.30 -6.05
N PRO A 58 7.93 6.22 -7.07
CA PRO A 58 8.42 7.40 -7.73
C PRO A 58 7.28 8.04 -8.54
N PHE A 59 7.32 9.35 -8.70
CA PHE A 59 6.41 10.06 -9.60
C PHE A 59 6.71 9.73 -11.07
N LEU A 60 5.81 10.12 -11.97
CA LEU A 60 5.95 9.88 -13.40
C LEU A 60 7.21 10.52 -13.96
N ARG A 61 7.78 9.88 -14.98
CA ARG A 61 9.00 10.36 -15.64
C ARG A 61 8.80 11.76 -16.24
N ASN A 62 9.82 12.60 -16.13
CA ASN A 62 9.87 13.95 -16.68
C ASN A 62 8.90 14.98 -16.06
N ILE A 63 8.23 14.68 -14.95
CA ILE A 63 7.44 15.68 -14.24
C ILE A 63 8.34 16.68 -13.53
N ALA A 64 9.28 16.19 -12.72
CA ALA A 64 10.20 17.06 -11.99
C ALA A 64 11.33 17.61 -12.87
N ASN A 65 11.73 16.86 -13.88
CA ASN A 65 12.83 17.23 -14.78
C ASN A 65 12.32 17.11 -16.23
N PRO A 66 11.55 18.08 -16.71
CA PRO A 66 10.96 18.04 -18.04
C PRO A 66 12.05 18.10 -19.11
N LYS A 67 11.81 17.41 -20.24
CA LYS A 67 12.69 17.45 -21.40
C LYS A 67 12.16 18.44 -22.42
N TYR A 68 13.07 19.20 -22.99
CA TYR A 68 12.77 19.99 -24.18
C TYR A 68 12.94 19.11 -25.41
N GLU A 69 11.98 19.17 -26.33
CA GLU A 69 12.02 18.46 -27.60
C GLU A 69 12.13 19.44 -28.76
N TRP A 70 13.01 19.15 -29.71
CA TRP A 70 13.11 19.89 -30.95
C TRP A 70 12.11 19.34 -31.97
N ASP A 71 11.28 20.19 -32.52
CA ASP A 71 10.38 19.83 -33.60
C ASP A 71 11.08 20.02 -34.95
N ASN A 72 11.38 18.92 -35.64
CA ASN A 72 12.03 18.94 -36.93
C ASN A 72 11.14 19.51 -38.04
N THR A 73 9.84 19.55 -37.87
CA THR A 73 8.87 20.07 -38.85
C THR A 73 8.79 21.59 -38.76
N THR A 74 8.57 22.10 -37.56
CA THR A 74 8.43 23.54 -37.33
C THR A 74 9.78 24.26 -37.11
N LYS A 75 10.89 23.50 -36.97
CA LYS A 75 12.24 24.00 -36.65
C LYS A 75 12.26 24.87 -35.37
N GLN A 76 11.48 24.50 -34.38
CA GLN A 76 11.36 25.19 -33.11
C GLN A 76 11.41 24.21 -31.93
N TRP A 77 11.78 24.71 -30.74
CA TRP A 77 11.62 23.99 -29.51
C TRP A 77 10.15 23.92 -29.14
N LYS A 78 9.66 22.73 -28.85
CA LYS A 78 8.29 22.55 -28.35
C LYS A 78 8.14 23.23 -27.00
N SER A 79 7.07 23.97 -26.83
CA SER A 79 6.70 24.52 -25.53
C SER A 79 6.42 23.41 -24.53
N GLN A 80 6.80 23.61 -23.27
CA GLN A 80 6.45 22.70 -22.21
C GLN A 80 4.94 22.76 -21.95
N THR A 81 4.30 21.59 -21.96
CA THR A 81 2.88 21.47 -21.70
C THR A 81 2.56 21.17 -20.23
N ILE A 82 3.55 20.77 -19.47
CA ILE A 82 3.44 20.48 -18.03
C ILE A 82 3.96 21.68 -17.26
N TYR A 83 3.18 22.17 -16.30
CA TYR A 83 3.63 23.23 -15.40
C TYR A 83 4.84 22.73 -14.60
N PRO A 84 5.99 23.43 -14.61
CA PRO A 84 7.17 22.98 -13.92
C PRO A 84 6.96 23.00 -12.40
N ILE A 85 7.20 21.86 -11.76
CA ILE A 85 7.13 21.72 -10.31
C ILE A 85 8.50 21.35 -9.80
N TYR A 86 8.88 22.02 -8.74
CA TYR A 86 10.11 21.80 -8.01
C TYR A 86 9.78 21.07 -6.70
N ASP A 87 10.76 20.35 -6.16
CA ASP A 87 10.68 19.74 -4.82
C ASP A 87 9.71 18.56 -4.67
N LEU A 88 9.42 17.85 -5.76
CA LEU A 88 8.64 16.61 -5.70
C LEU A 88 9.37 15.54 -4.88
N LYS A 89 8.62 14.92 -3.97
CA LYS A 89 9.07 13.79 -3.14
C LYS A 89 8.44 12.50 -3.66
N PRO A 90 9.12 11.34 -3.54
CA PRO A 90 8.47 10.07 -3.78
C PRO A 90 7.25 9.89 -2.88
N GLU A 91 6.19 9.37 -3.45
CA GLU A 91 5.04 8.93 -2.66
C GLU A 91 5.46 7.77 -1.76
N THR A 92 5.09 7.80 -0.50
CA THR A 92 5.46 6.77 0.46
C THR A 92 4.22 6.23 1.14
N THR A 93 4.07 4.91 1.11
CA THR A 93 2.98 4.20 1.77
C THR A 93 3.54 3.35 2.90
N ASN A 94 3.07 3.59 4.12
CA ASN A 94 3.36 2.79 5.29
C ASN A 94 2.14 1.94 5.63
N SER A 95 2.35 0.63 5.76
CA SER A 95 1.30 -0.34 6.05
C SER A 95 1.62 -1.12 7.32
N TRP A 96 0.62 -1.26 8.18
CA TRP A 96 0.64 -2.10 9.37
C TRP A 96 -0.47 -3.13 9.26
N GLU A 97 -0.16 -4.35 9.62
CA GLU A 97 -1.13 -5.44 9.66
C GLU A 97 -0.95 -6.25 10.94
N VAL A 98 -2.08 -6.58 11.57
CA VAL A 98 -2.14 -7.53 12.69
C VAL A 98 -3.22 -8.55 12.38
N GLY A 99 -2.86 -9.83 12.44
CA GLY A 99 -3.78 -10.92 12.14
C GLY A 99 -3.81 -11.96 13.26
N LEU A 100 -4.97 -12.53 13.45
CA LEU A 100 -5.25 -13.64 14.35
C LEU A 100 -5.84 -14.80 13.56
N GLN A 101 -5.27 -15.99 13.73
CA GLN A 101 -5.82 -17.21 13.16
C GLN A 101 -6.07 -18.22 14.29
N ALA A 102 -7.30 -18.71 14.38
CA ALA A 102 -7.69 -19.65 15.41
C ALA A 102 -8.47 -20.83 14.85
N ARG A 103 -8.27 -22.01 15.42
CA ARG A 103 -9.14 -23.19 15.23
C ARG A 103 -9.65 -23.62 16.59
N PHE A 104 -10.96 -23.77 16.69
CA PHE A 104 -11.59 -24.11 17.96
C PHE A 104 -12.72 -25.10 17.79
N CYS A 105 -12.98 -25.87 18.85
CA CYS A 105 -13.98 -26.91 18.90
C CYS A 105 -13.87 -27.93 17.75
N LYS A 106 -12.70 -28.12 17.15
CA LYS A 106 -12.41 -29.01 16.00
C LYS A 106 -13.13 -28.66 14.68
N HIS A 107 -14.15 -27.84 14.73
CA HIS A 107 -15.04 -27.55 13.61
C HIS A 107 -14.98 -26.14 13.10
N PHE A 108 -14.49 -25.21 13.90
CA PHE A 108 -14.48 -23.80 13.57
C PHE A 108 -13.07 -23.29 13.21
N ASN A 109 -12.99 -22.48 12.17
CA ASN A 109 -11.81 -21.73 11.79
C ASN A 109 -12.14 -20.24 11.80
N LEU A 110 -11.30 -19.45 12.43
CA LEU A 110 -11.40 -17.98 12.45
C LEU A 110 -10.11 -17.41 11.87
N ASP A 111 -10.22 -16.49 10.95
CA ASP A 111 -9.14 -15.60 10.51
C ASP A 111 -9.62 -14.16 10.63
N ALA A 112 -8.92 -13.34 11.38
CA ALA A 112 -9.24 -11.95 11.59
C ALA A 112 -7.99 -11.12 11.30
N THR A 113 -8.12 -10.07 10.47
CA THR A 113 -7.03 -9.18 10.10
C THR A 113 -7.46 -7.74 10.27
N LEU A 114 -6.64 -6.96 10.97
CA LEU A 114 -6.73 -5.51 11.06
C LEU A 114 -5.57 -4.92 10.29
N TYR A 115 -5.84 -3.90 9.47
CA TYR A 115 -4.81 -3.20 8.72
C TYR A 115 -4.98 -1.69 8.78
N TRP A 116 -3.85 -1.00 8.72
CA TRP A 116 -3.74 0.45 8.65
C TRP A 116 -2.69 0.81 7.61
N THR A 117 -3.09 1.61 6.66
CA THR A 117 -2.21 2.10 5.60
C THR A 117 -2.26 3.62 5.58
N LYS A 118 -1.11 4.25 5.48
CA LYS A 118 -1.01 5.69 5.33
C LYS A 118 -0.07 6.04 4.18
N THR A 119 -0.60 6.75 3.21
CA THR A 119 0.13 7.25 2.04
C THR A 119 0.43 8.73 2.23
N PHE A 120 1.67 9.10 2.00
CA PHE A 120 2.20 10.46 2.09
C PHE A 120 2.66 10.95 0.73
N ASN A 121 2.62 12.27 0.52
CA ASN A 121 3.08 12.94 -0.70
C ASN A 121 2.36 12.42 -1.97
N GLN A 122 1.09 12.09 -1.87
CA GLN A 122 0.34 11.62 -3.03
C GLN A 122 0.30 12.69 -4.10
N THR A 123 0.60 12.30 -5.35
CA THR A 123 0.66 13.19 -6.49
C THR A 123 -0.70 13.21 -7.19
N PHE A 124 -1.26 14.40 -7.33
CA PHE A 124 -2.52 14.65 -8.03
C PHE A 124 -2.28 15.49 -9.28
N ASN A 125 -3.11 15.28 -10.29
CA ASN A 125 -3.15 16.09 -11.49
C ASN A 125 -4.54 16.75 -11.59
N PRO A 126 -4.74 17.90 -10.94
CA PRO A 126 -6.00 18.64 -11.07
C PRO A 126 -6.13 19.27 -12.46
N ASP A 127 -7.37 19.47 -12.88
CA ASP A 127 -7.65 20.23 -14.10
C ASP A 127 -7.19 21.67 -13.95
N ILE A 128 -6.58 22.19 -15.01
CA ILE A 128 -6.14 23.57 -15.07
C ILE A 128 -6.77 24.30 -16.26
N SER A 129 -6.90 25.62 -16.15
CA SER A 129 -7.45 26.42 -17.22
C SER A 129 -6.52 26.40 -18.44
N VAL A 130 -7.10 26.22 -19.63
CA VAL A 130 -6.38 26.28 -20.91
C VAL A 130 -5.67 27.63 -21.12
N SER A 131 -6.19 28.70 -20.53
CA SER A 131 -5.58 30.03 -20.58
C SER A 131 -4.26 30.14 -19.82
N SER A 132 -3.90 29.14 -18.99
CA SER A 132 -2.58 29.06 -18.34
C SER A 132 -1.43 28.76 -19.30
N GLY A 133 -1.72 28.28 -20.50
CA GLY A 133 -0.73 27.79 -21.47
C GLY A 133 -0.18 26.39 -21.18
N TYR A 134 -0.65 25.74 -20.12
CA TYR A 134 -0.24 24.40 -19.74
C TYR A 134 -1.42 23.41 -19.84
N SER A 135 -1.12 22.16 -20.12
CA SER A 135 -2.10 21.07 -20.21
C SER A 135 -2.19 20.23 -18.93
N ALA A 136 -1.19 20.28 -18.07
CA ALA A 136 -1.15 19.51 -16.83
C ALA A 136 -0.39 20.24 -15.73
N LEU A 137 -0.89 20.09 -14.51
CA LEU A 137 -0.25 20.52 -13.27
C LEU A 137 -0.23 19.32 -12.31
N TYR A 138 0.93 19.02 -11.75
CA TYR A 138 1.03 18.01 -10.72
C TYR A 138 1.29 18.66 -9.38
N ILE A 139 0.50 18.33 -8.38
CA ILE A 139 0.66 18.81 -7.01
C ILE A 139 0.80 17.63 -6.06
N GLN A 140 1.62 17.79 -5.04
CA GLN A 140 1.71 16.84 -3.94
C GLN A 140 0.99 17.44 -2.74
N THR A 141 -0.19 16.92 -2.47
CA THR A 141 -1.01 17.42 -1.38
C THR A 141 -1.72 16.27 -0.70
N GLY A 142 -1.84 16.40 0.61
CA GLY A 142 -2.62 15.48 1.41
C GLY A 142 -1.91 14.16 1.73
N ASN A 143 -2.44 13.57 2.77
CA ASN A 143 -2.13 12.21 3.17
C ASN A 143 -3.42 11.41 3.05
N VAL A 144 -3.32 10.20 2.53
CA VAL A 144 -4.46 9.28 2.48
C VAL A 144 -4.26 8.21 3.53
N SER A 145 -5.23 8.03 4.38
CA SER A 145 -5.26 6.95 5.36
C SER A 145 -6.36 5.96 5.01
N ASN A 146 -6.03 4.69 5.08
CA ASN A 146 -6.94 3.59 4.85
C ASN A 146 -6.78 2.56 5.97
N ASN A 147 -7.87 2.22 6.64
CA ASN A 147 -7.89 1.23 7.70
C ASN A 147 -9.11 0.33 7.58
N GLY A 148 -8.93 -0.91 7.94
CA GLY A 148 -10.03 -1.87 7.83
C GLY A 148 -9.84 -3.12 8.67
N LEU A 149 -10.94 -3.87 8.68
CA LEU A 149 -11.07 -5.17 9.32
C LEU A 149 -11.52 -6.17 8.27
N GLU A 150 -10.87 -7.32 8.25
CA GLU A 150 -11.30 -8.50 7.51
C GLU A 150 -11.52 -9.65 8.50
N LEU A 151 -12.63 -10.33 8.37
CA LEU A 151 -13.02 -11.45 9.20
C LEU A 151 -13.50 -12.60 8.33
N ALA A 152 -12.96 -13.79 8.56
CA ALA A 152 -13.44 -15.02 7.95
C ALA A 152 -13.72 -16.05 9.03
N LEU A 153 -14.94 -16.59 9.04
CA LEU A 153 -15.39 -17.66 9.94
C LEU A 153 -15.81 -18.86 9.12
N GLY A 154 -15.12 -19.98 9.31
CA GLY A 154 -15.45 -21.25 8.70
C GLY A 154 -15.99 -22.23 9.73
N TYR A 155 -16.97 -23.02 9.32
CA TYR A 155 -17.45 -24.18 10.05
C TYR A 155 -17.41 -25.40 9.14
N SER A 156 -16.94 -26.52 9.65
CA SER A 156 -16.94 -27.82 8.94
C SER A 156 -17.16 -28.98 9.91
N ASN A 157 -18.09 -29.83 9.58
CA ASN A 157 -18.34 -31.05 10.36
C ASN A 157 -18.88 -32.17 9.48
N ASN A 158 -18.63 -33.43 9.90
CA ASN A 158 -19.10 -34.64 9.26
C ASN A 158 -19.89 -35.48 10.27
N TRP A 159 -21.10 -35.92 9.90
CA TRP A 159 -21.97 -36.79 10.67
C TRP A 159 -22.24 -38.05 9.86
N GLY A 160 -21.45 -39.11 10.06
CA GLY A 160 -21.55 -40.32 9.29
C GLY A 160 -21.36 -40.11 7.79
N GLY A 161 -22.39 -40.30 7.00
CA GLY A 161 -22.38 -40.13 5.55
C GLY A 161 -22.66 -38.69 5.06
N PHE A 162 -22.95 -37.75 5.97
CA PHE A 162 -23.26 -36.35 5.63
C PHE A 162 -22.18 -35.39 6.12
N GLY A 163 -21.65 -34.57 5.21
CA GLY A 163 -20.70 -33.52 5.50
C GLY A 163 -21.30 -32.15 5.23
N TRP A 164 -21.07 -31.19 6.15
CA TRP A 164 -21.45 -29.79 5.99
C TRP A 164 -20.25 -28.87 6.16
N SER A 165 -20.09 -27.90 5.25
CA SER A 165 -19.08 -26.85 5.34
C SER A 165 -19.70 -25.50 4.96
N SER A 166 -19.41 -24.48 5.74
CA SER A 166 -19.84 -23.10 5.47
C SER A 166 -18.74 -22.12 5.81
N ASN A 167 -18.63 -21.04 5.01
CA ASN A 167 -17.70 -19.95 5.23
C ASN A 167 -18.45 -18.63 5.16
N TYR A 168 -18.16 -17.77 6.12
CA TYR A 168 -18.68 -16.40 6.20
C TYR A 168 -17.52 -15.44 6.19
N THR A 169 -17.59 -14.43 5.34
CA THR A 169 -16.58 -13.35 5.27
C THR A 169 -17.24 -12.00 5.49
N LEU A 170 -16.58 -11.17 6.27
CA LEU A 170 -16.97 -9.77 6.50
C LEU A 170 -15.74 -8.90 6.29
N SER A 171 -15.89 -7.82 5.52
CA SER A 171 -14.86 -6.80 5.36
C SER A 171 -15.45 -5.43 5.61
N SER A 172 -14.68 -4.59 6.28
CA SER A 172 -14.98 -3.17 6.49
C SER A 172 -13.74 -2.36 6.17
N ASN A 173 -13.92 -1.31 5.39
CA ASN A 173 -12.84 -0.42 4.97
C ASN A 173 -13.27 1.03 5.18
N HIS A 174 -12.37 1.82 5.74
CA HIS A 174 -12.54 3.25 5.91
C HIS A 174 -11.36 3.99 5.30
N ASN A 175 -11.63 4.80 4.29
CA ASN A 175 -10.65 5.62 3.60
C ASN A 175 -10.89 7.10 3.91
N ARG A 176 -9.82 7.84 4.21
CA ARG A 176 -9.87 9.27 4.53
C ARG A 176 -8.69 10.00 3.91
N ILE A 177 -8.99 11.11 3.26
CA ILE A 177 -8.01 12.08 2.78
C ILE A 177 -7.88 13.16 3.87
N ASN A 178 -6.63 13.44 4.31
CA ASN A 178 -6.32 14.40 5.39
C ASN A 178 -5.53 15.58 4.82
#